data_b518f6fe6a6042501fe0c3223cdbfc53
#
_entry.id   b518f6fe6a6042501fe0c3223cdbfc53
#
_cell.length_a   1.000
_cell.length_b   1.000
_cell.length_c   1.000
_cell.angle_alpha   90.00
_cell.angle_beta   90.00
_cell.angle_gamma   90.00
#
_symmetry.space_group_name_H-M   'P 1'
#
loop_
_entity.id
_entity.type
_entity.pdbx_description
1 polymer ?
#
loop_
_entity_poly.entity_id
_entity_poly.type
_entity_poly.pdbx_seq_one_letter_code
_entity_poly.pdbx_strand_id
1 'polypeptide(L)'
;MSTFSPLFDLSMEEDYCQGNKFIPRELKACPECGKPRISFGWCKDCETNSMKENFLYWTSGIKEIDELIRHTQLNASQTCDYLEWIPFDKFEMVKYIGSGGFGSTYSALWMEGPRWIWDDGAQEWARAGPMTVALKRLDNSQEISSSFINQIKAYHKCLQSDLMADTFGITKDPTSNYMIIMKYYKNGNLYQYLDRSNGILSWINIIDTLWGIARGLEKIHAEGKVHRNLHGGNLLVDEKFLIGTRIADVGLHGPCYYHENKSICGVLPYIAPEVLRGEDYSTASDIYSFGIIMNTFSTGKRPWYNRAHDINLAKSICDDERLEIPEDTPKFYAELMQQCWDNDPGKRPTASYLNEKLGEWITLICDNPNPSEIFDEYSIAENRRQIIISQLSDKNTHPEIHPEAYYTSRPLWFLDP
;
A
#
# COMPACT_ATOMS: atom_id res chain seq x y z
N MET A 1 -4.82 38.37 -3.64
CA MET A 1 -5.94 37.73 -2.94
C MET A 1 -6.43 36.63 -3.84
N SER A 2 -5.81 35.47 -3.78
CA SER A 2 -6.25 34.25 -4.45
C SER A 2 -6.86 33.36 -3.38
N THR A 3 -8.16 33.14 -3.53
CA THR A 3 -8.97 32.30 -2.67
C THR A 3 -8.46 30.85 -2.75
N PHE A 4 -7.88 30.36 -1.69
CA PHE A 4 -7.64 28.94 -1.50
C PHE A 4 -8.99 28.24 -1.44
N SER A 5 -9.24 27.38 -2.41
CA SER A 5 -10.36 26.43 -2.37
C SER A 5 -10.03 25.35 -1.35
N PRO A 6 -10.93 24.97 -0.45
CA PRO A 6 -10.66 23.92 0.51
C PRO A 6 -10.44 22.59 -0.21
N LEU A 7 -9.33 21.92 0.08
CA LEU A 7 -8.83 20.69 -0.53
C LEU A 7 -9.62 19.42 -0.13
N PHE A 8 -10.64 19.56 0.68
CA PHE A 8 -11.59 18.48 0.94
C PHE A 8 -12.89 18.79 0.21
N ASP A 9 -12.98 18.32 -1.02
CA ASP A 9 -14.26 18.20 -1.67
C ASP A 9 -14.96 16.92 -1.12
N LEU A 10 -15.56 17.07 0.05
CA LEU A 10 -16.53 16.10 0.59
C LEU A 10 -17.73 15.91 -0.36
N SER A 11 -17.84 16.76 -1.41
CA SER A 11 -18.86 16.63 -2.45
C SER A 11 -18.66 15.38 -3.30
N MET A 12 -17.47 14.80 -3.38
CA MET A 12 -17.26 13.55 -4.12
C MET A 12 -17.91 12.35 -3.41
N GLU A 13 -17.97 12.33 -2.07
CA GLU A 13 -18.82 11.37 -1.36
C GLU A 13 -20.30 11.77 -1.42
N GLU A 14 -20.61 13.06 -1.43
CA GLU A 14 -21.98 13.56 -1.58
C GLU A 14 -22.51 13.40 -3.02
N ASP A 15 -21.69 13.59 -4.05
CA ASP A 15 -22.12 13.39 -5.45
C ASP A 15 -22.36 11.91 -5.77
N TYR A 16 -21.59 10.97 -5.15
CA TYR A 16 -21.92 9.55 -5.20
C TYR A 16 -23.24 9.23 -4.48
N CYS A 17 -23.60 10.02 -3.47
CA CYS A 17 -24.83 9.89 -2.68
C CYS A 17 -26.00 10.71 -3.21
N GLN A 18 -25.75 11.86 -3.85
CA GLN A 18 -26.82 12.79 -4.29
C GLN A 18 -27.49 12.41 -5.61
N GLY A 19 -26.82 11.58 -6.45
CA GLY A 19 -27.40 11.18 -7.74
C GLY A 19 -28.69 10.36 -7.65
N ASN A 20 -28.97 9.63 -6.55
CA ASN A 20 -30.05 8.66 -6.53
C ASN A 20 -30.66 8.35 -5.17
N LYS A 21 -31.22 9.28 -4.47
CA LYS A 21 -32.10 8.95 -3.32
C LYS A 21 -31.50 7.88 -2.35
N PHE A 22 -30.18 7.70 -2.38
CA PHE A 22 -29.47 6.79 -1.49
C PHE A 22 -29.19 7.54 -0.19
N ILE A 23 -29.85 7.13 0.86
CA ILE A 23 -29.50 7.56 2.21
C ILE A 23 -28.38 6.62 2.68
N PRO A 24 -27.17 7.12 2.98
CA PRO A 24 -26.01 6.26 3.27
C PRO A 24 -26.20 5.21 4.36
N ARG A 25 -27.25 5.38 5.17
CA ARG A 25 -27.62 4.47 6.27
C ARG A 25 -28.76 3.52 5.96
N GLU A 26 -29.46 3.72 4.84
CA GLU A 26 -30.59 2.88 4.43
C GLU A 26 -30.19 1.99 3.25
N LEU A 27 -29.87 0.74 3.54
CA LEU A 27 -29.62 -0.25 2.51
C LEU A 27 -30.97 -0.67 1.91
N LYS A 28 -31.11 -0.51 0.59
CA LYS A 28 -32.31 -0.96 -0.13
C LYS A 28 -32.44 -2.48 -0.06
N ALA A 29 -33.67 -2.97 -0.09
CA ALA A 29 -33.90 -4.39 -0.25
C ALA A 29 -33.36 -4.91 -1.60
N CYS A 30 -32.92 -6.15 -1.62
CA CYS A 30 -32.50 -6.81 -2.85
C CYS A 30 -33.69 -7.02 -3.78
N PRO A 31 -33.62 -6.61 -5.06
CA PRO A 31 -34.75 -6.79 -5.98
C PRO A 31 -35.02 -8.25 -6.32
N GLU A 32 -34.06 -9.15 -6.19
CA GLU A 32 -34.23 -10.57 -6.49
C GLU A 32 -34.90 -11.34 -5.36
N CYS A 33 -34.43 -11.17 -4.12
CA CYS A 33 -34.91 -11.99 -2.99
C CYS A 33 -35.68 -11.21 -1.92
N GLY A 34 -35.79 -9.88 -2.03
CA GLY A 34 -36.47 -9.01 -1.08
C GLY A 34 -35.79 -8.83 0.28
N LYS A 35 -34.64 -9.48 0.53
CA LYS A 35 -33.91 -9.38 1.79
C LYS A 35 -33.12 -8.07 1.87
N PRO A 36 -32.84 -7.56 3.08
CA PRO A 36 -31.95 -6.42 3.25
C PRO A 36 -30.55 -6.70 2.70
N ARG A 37 -29.98 -5.72 1.99
CA ARG A 37 -28.57 -5.76 1.58
C ARG A 37 -27.67 -5.51 2.79
N ILE A 38 -26.47 -6.10 2.81
CA ILE A 38 -25.49 -5.95 3.91
C ILE A 38 -24.53 -4.79 3.68
N SER A 39 -24.38 -4.36 2.42
CA SER A 39 -23.64 -3.17 2.02
C SER A 39 -24.26 -2.59 0.74
N PHE A 40 -23.75 -1.46 0.26
CA PHE A 40 -24.27 -0.81 -0.96
C PHE A 40 -24.27 -1.80 -2.14
N GLY A 41 -25.44 -2.03 -2.72
CA GLY A 41 -25.62 -2.91 -3.86
C GLY A 41 -25.34 -4.39 -3.61
N TRP A 42 -25.02 -4.83 -2.38
CA TRP A 42 -24.56 -6.19 -2.09
C TRP A 42 -25.59 -6.99 -1.26
N CYS A 43 -26.21 -7.96 -1.91
CA CYS A 43 -27.03 -8.97 -1.26
C CYS A 43 -26.21 -10.26 -1.09
N LYS A 44 -25.83 -10.59 0.14
CA LYS A 44 -24.95 -11.72 0.40
C LYS A 44 -25.46 -13.04 -0.21
N ASP A 45 -26.74 -13.33 -0.04
CA ASP A 45 -27.32 -14.61 -0.49
C ASP A 45 -27.33 -14.72 -2.02
N CYS A 46 -27.80 -13.65 -2.74
CA CYS A 46 -27.87 -13.67 -4.19
C CYS A 46 -26.47 -13.70 -4.81
N GLU A 47 -25.58 -12.82 -4.36
CA GLU A 47 -24.21 -12.76 -4.87
C GLU A 47 -23.45 -14.06 -4.61
N THR A 48 -23.55 -14.60 -3.39
CA THR A 48 -22.90 -15.88 -3.05
C THR A 48 -23.45 -17.05 -3.87
N ASN A 49 -24.76 -17.09 -4.13
CA ASN A 49 -25.36 -18.13 -4.95
C ASN A 49 -24.93 -18.02 -6.42
N SER A 50 -24.94 -16.81 -6.99
CA SER A 50 -24.44 -16.56 -8.34
C SER A 50 -22.98 -17.01 -8.50
N MET A 51 -22.12 -16.71 -7.51
CA MET A 51 -20.72 -17.17 -7.52
C MET A 51 -20.60 -18.68 -7.43
N LYS A 52 -21.42 -19.34 -6.59
CA LYS A 52 -21.42 -20.81 -6.45
C LYS A 52 -21.80 -21.51 -7.74
N GLU A 53 -22.77 -21.00 -8.47
CA GLU A 53 -23.18 -21.55 -9.76
C GLU A 53 -22.04 -21.52 -10.77
N ASN A 54 -21.18 -20.51 -10.70
CA ASN A 54 -20.02 -20.35 -11.56
C ASN A 54 -18.83 -21.22 -11.17
N PHE A 55 -18.79 -21.85 -9.99
CA PHE A 55 -17.66 -22.69 -9.55
C PHE A 55 -17.41 -23.93 -10.42
N LEU A 56 -18.38 -24.36 -11.20
CA LEU A 56 -18.26 -25.47 -12.12
C LEU A 56 -17.55 -25.11 -13.44
N TYR A 57 -17.43 -23.81 -13.74
CA TYR A 57 -16.97 -23.34 -15.06
C TYR A 57 -15.53 -22.89 -15.08
N TRP A 58 -14.84 -22.93 -13.93
CA TRP A 58 -13.44 -22.52 -13.85
C TRP A 58 -12.64 -23.36 -12.85
N THR A 59 -11.35 -23.47 -13.11
CA THR A 59 -10.34 -24.02 -12.19
C THR A 59 -8.98 -23.41 -12.51
N SER A 60 -8.18 -23.17 -11.49
CA SER A 60 -6.77 -22.75 -11.62
C SER A 60 -5.85 -23.92 -12.00
N GLY A 61 -6.32 -25.15 -11.86
CA GLY A 61 -5.52 -26.36 -11.95
C GLY A 61 -4.86 -26.75 -10.62
N ILE A 62 -4.99 -25.95 -9.56
CA ILE A 62 -4.53 -26.25 -8.20
C ILE A 62 -5.71 -26.11 -7.23
N LYS A 63 -6.02 -27.21 -6.56
CA LYS A 63 -7.16 -27.28 -5.64
C LYS A 63 -7.13 -26.20 -4.55
N GLU A 64 -5.97 -25.96 -3.98
CA GLU A 64 -5.79 -25.00 -2.88
C GLU A 64 -6.04 -23.55 -3.34
N ILE A 65 -5.70 -23.19 -4.57
CA ILE A 65 -6.02 -21.88 -5.16
C ILE A 65 -7.52 -21.79 -5.41
N ASP A 66 -8.13 -22.81 -5.98
CA ASP A 66 -9.58 -22.85 -6.20
C ASP A 66 -10.34 -22.69 -4.88
N GLU A 67 -9.90 -23.38 -3.83
CA GLU A 67 -10.49 -23.29 -2.49
C GLU A 67 -10.30 -21.89 -1.89
N LEU A 68 -9.13 -21.27 -2.08
CA LEU A 68 -8.87 -19.89 -1.64
C LEU A 68 -9.84 -18.92 -2.32
N ILE A 69 -9.93 -18.93 -3.66
CA ILE A 69 -10.79 -18.03 -4.42
C ILE A 69 -12.26 -18.23 -4.00
N ARG A 70 -12.75 -19.47 -3.95
CA ARG A 70 -14.10 -19.79 -3.50
C ARG A 70 -14.36 -19.32 -2.08
N HIS A 71 -13.38 -19.50 -1.18
CA HIS A 71 -13.50 -19.01 0.19
C HIS A 71 -13.67 -17.48 0.22
N THR A 72 -12.89 -16.70 -0.55
CA THR A 72 -13.02 -15.25 -0.59
C THR A 72 -14.39 -14.83 -1.12
N GLN A 73 -14.87 -15.46 -2.19
CA GLN A 73 -16.17 -15.20 -2.82
C GLN A 73 -17.35 -15.49 -1.88
N LEU A 74 -17.29 -16.61 -1.13
CA LEU A 74 -18.35 -16.98 -0.18
C LEU A 74 -18.40 -16.10 1.06
N ASN A 75 -17.31 -15.42 1.39
CA ASN A 75 -17.20 -14.54 2.56
C ASN A 75 -17.21 -13.06 2.22
N ALA A 76 -17.32 -12.71 0.94
CA ALA A 76 -17.39 -11.31 0.51
C ALA A 76 -18.58 -10.58 1.12
N SER A 77 -18.37 -9.33 1.52
CA SER A 77 -19.37 -8.45 2.12
C SER A 77 -19.72 -7.26 1.25
N GLN A 78 -18.96 -7.03 0.19
CA GLN A 78 -19.17 -5.97 -0.80
C GLN A 78 -18.52 -6.32 -2.13
N THR A 79 -18.70 -5.49 -3.14
CA THR A 79 -18.03 -5.65 -4.44
C THR A 79 -16.51 -5.53 -4.29
N CYS A 80 -15.77 -6.29 -5.10
CA CYS A 80 -14.30 -6.36 -5.09
C CYS A 80 -13.65 -6.86 -3.78
N ASP A 81 -14.46 -7.36 -2.85
CA ASP A 81 -14.03 -7.93 -1.58
C ASP A 81 -13.60 -9.40 -1.71
N TYR A 82 -13.42 -9.88 -2.94
CA TYR A 82 -13.13 -11.25 -3.27
C TYR A 82 -12.15 -11.36 -4.44
N LEU A 83 -11.50 -12.51 -4.54
CA LEU A 83 -10.62 -12.85 -5.65
C LEU A 83 -11.39 -13.58 -6.76
N GLU A 84 -10.95 -13.36 -8.00
CA GLU A 84 -11.43 -14.09 -9.16
C GLU A 84 -10.31 -14.95 -9.77
N TRP A 85 -10.66 -16.09 -10.35
CA TRP A 85 -9.82 -16.77 -11.33
C TRP A 85 -10.06 -16.15 -12.69
N ILE A 86 -9.04 -15.54 -13.29
CA ILE A 86 -9.16 -14.85 -14.56
C ILE A 86 -8.22 -15.54 -15.57
N PRO A 87 -8.74 -16.19 -16.61
CA PRO A 87 -7.92 -16.81 -17.64
C PRO A 87 -6.98 -15.80 -18.29
N PHE A 88 -5.75 -16.21 -18.61
CA PHE A 88 -4.72 -15.30 -19.12
C PHE A 88 -5.08 -14.68 -20.48
N ASP A 89 -5.90 -15.36 -21.30
CA ASP A 89 -6.40 -14.87 -22.58
C ASP A 89 -7.38 -13.68 -22.48
N LYS A 90 -7.83 -13.34 -21.26
CA LYS A 90 -8.61 -12.13 -20.98
C LYS A 90 -7.75 -10.86 -20.90
N PHE A 91 -6.43 -11.00 -20.97
CA PHE A 91 -5.48 -9.88 -20.94
C PHE A 91 -4.87 -9.65 -22.30
N GLU A 92 -4.90 -8.40 -22.74
CA GLU A 92 -4.25 -7.93 -23.97
C GLU A 92 -3.07 -7.01 -23.63
N MET A 93 -2.20 -6.75 -24.61
CA MET A 93 -1.09 -5.79 -24.51
C MET A 93 -0.19 -6.03 -23.29
N VAL A 94 0.07 -7.28 -22.94
CA VAL A 94 0.91 -7.63 -21.78
C VAL A 94 2.34 -7.13 -22.02
N LYS A 95 2.80 -6.22 -21.16
CA LYS A 95 4.11 -5.57 -21.28
C LYS A 95 4.85 -5.63 -19.95
N TYR A 96 6.10 -6.07 -19.97
CA TYR A 96 7.00 -6.00 -18.81
C TYR A 96 7.22 -4.54 -18.36
N ILE A 97 7.09 -4.28 -17.04
CA ILE A 97 7.28 -2.95 -16.45
C ILE A 97 8.35 -2.91 -15.36
N GLY A 98 8.75 -4.05 -14.81
CA GLY A 98 9.79 -4.10 -13.81
C GLY A 98 9.88 -5.42 -13.07
N SER A 99 10.95 -5.59 -12.29
CA SER A 99 11.12 -6.70 -11.37
C SER A 99 11.27 -6.20 -9.95
N GLY A 100 10.73 -6.95 -9.00
CA GLY A 100 10.89 -6.76 -7.56
C GLY A 100 11.56 -7.98 -6.92
N GLY A 101 11.67 -7.98 -5.61
CA GLY A 101 12.31 -9.09 -4.88
C GLY A 101 11.59 -10.44 -5.01
N PHE A 102 10.36 -10.45 -5.46
CA PHE A 102 9.49 -11.64 -5.48
C PHE A 102 9.03 -12.04 -6.88
N GLY A 103 9.49 -11.34 -7.91
CA GLY A 103 9.12 -11.65 -9.27
C GLY A 103 9.05 -10.45 -10.19
N SER A 104 8.51 -10.69 -11.37
CA SER A 104 8.38 -9.70 -12.42
C SER A 104 6.98 -9.13 -12.47
N THR A 105 6.86 -7.82 -12.76
CA THR A 105 5.58 -7.14 -12.89
C THR A 105 5.37 -6.73 -14.34
N TYR A 106 4.14 -6.94 -14.82
CA TYR A 106 3.70 -6.59 -16.16
C TYR A 106 2.48 -5.66 -16.08
N SER A 107 2.32 -4.76 -17.03
CA SER A 107 1.04 -4.10 -17.29
C SER A 107 0.27 -4.89 -18.34
N ALA A 108 -1.04 -4.89 -18.25
CA ALA A 108 -1.91 -5.51 -19.23
C ALA A 108 -3.25 -4.78 -19.31
N LEU A 109 -3.95 -4.92 -20.42
CA LEU A 109 -5.32 -4.47 -20.57
C LEU A 109 -6.26 -5.64 -20.25
N TRP A 110 -7.02 -5.55 -19.17
CA TRP A 110 -8.05 -6.52 -18.83
C TRP A 110 -9.36 -6.12 -19.50
N MET A 111 -9.79 -6.90 -20.48
CA MET A 111 -10.91 -6.53 -21.35
C MET A 111 -12.24 -6.44 -20.62
N GLU A 112 -12.48 -7.32 -19.65
CA GLU A 112 -13.73 -7.32 -18.89
C GLU A 112 -13.68 -6.37 -17.69
N GLY A 113 -12.52 -6.22 -17.06
CA GLY A 113 -12.35 -5.45 -15.83
C GLY A 113 -13.08 -6.01 -14.61
N PRO A 114 -12.91 -5.40 -13.43
CA PRO A 114 -13.58 -5.80 -12.20
C PRO A 114 -15.06 -5.38 -12.19
N ARG A 115 -15.87 -5.98 -11.32
CA ARG A 115 -17.28 -5.60 -11.09
C ARG A 115 -17.35 -4.37 -10.20
N TRP A 116 -17.11 -3.19 -10.77
CA TRP A 116 -17.02 -1.92 -10.04
C TRP A 116 -18.06 -0.89 -10.44
N ILE A 117 -18.76 -1.07 -11.54
CA ILE A 117 -19.76 -0.14 -12.01
C ILE A 117 -21.13 -0.57 -11.46
N TRP A 118 -21.76 0.30 -10.69
CA TRP A 118 -23.13 0.11 -10.27
C TRP A 118 -24.08 0.53 -11.38
N ASP A 119 -24.96 -0.39 -11.84
CA ASP A 119 -26.05 -0.11 -12.78
C ASP A 119 -27.33 0.14 -12.00
N ASP A 120 -27.74 1.40 -11.94
CA ASP A 120 -28.97 1.80 -11.24
C ASP A 120 -30.24 1.25 -11.91
N GLY A 121 -30.21 1.04 -13.21
CA GLY A 121 -31.37 0.50 -13.97
C GLY A 121 -31.57 -0.97 -13.68
N ALA A 122 -30.49 -1.74 -13.76
CA ALA A 122 -30.48 -3.17 -13.47
C ALA A 122 -30.40 -3.48 -11.95
N GLN A 123 -30.00 -2.50 -11.13
CA GLN A 123 -29.75 -2.65 -9.68
C GLN A 123 -28.70 -3.72 -9.37
N GLU A 124 -27.66 -3.81 -10.20
CA GLU A 124 -26.58 -4.78 -10.08
C GLU A 124 -25.19 -4.16 -10.34
N TRP A 125 -24.15 -4.88 -9.97
CA TRP A 125 -22.77 -4.53 -10.27
C TRP A 125 -22.37 -5.06 -11.65
N ALA A 126 -21.93 -4.15 -12.53
CA ALA A 126 -21.40 -4.45 -13.85
C ALA A 126 -19.86 -4.43 -13.91
N ARG A 127 -19.30 -4.99 -14.96
CA ARG A 127 -17.87 -5.00 -15.25
C ARG A 127 -17.41 -3.62 -15.75
N ALA A 128 -16.23 -3.18 -15.27
CA ALA A 128 -15.64 -1.86 -15.54
C ALA A 128 -14.59 -1.86 -16.67
N GLY A 129 -14.53 -2.91 -17.49
CA GLY A 129 -13.54 -3.03 -18.55
C GLY A 129 -13.87 -2.24 -19.83
N PRO A 130 -12.85 -2.06 -20.70
CA PRO A 130 -11.47 -2.47 -20.49
C PRO A 130 -10.69 -1.59 -19.49
N MET A 131 -9.81 -2.21 -18.70
CA MET A 131 -9.05 -1.55 -17.66
C MET A 131 -7.58 -1.98 -17.66
N THR A 132 -6.65 -1.05 -17.49
CA THR A 132 -5.24 -1.39 -17.29
C THR A 132 -5.02 -1.95 -15.89
N VAL A 133 -4.37 -3.12 -15.82
CA VAL A 133 -4.03 -3.81 -14.58
C VAL A 133 -2.52 -4.08 -14.48
N ALA A 134 -2.04 -4.33 -13.27
CA ALA A 134 -0.72 -4.87 -13.01
C ALA A 134 -0.83 -6.38 -12.78
N LEU A 135 -0.02 -7.16 -13.48
CA LEU A 135 0.14 -8.60 -13.32
C LEU A 135 1.47 -8.84 -12.61
N LYS A 136 1.42 -9.20 -11.34
CA LYS A 136 2.61 -9.52 -10.54
C LYS A 136 2.88 -11.01 -10.61
N ARG A 137 3.88 -11.41 -11.43
CA ARG A 137 4.29 -12.80 -11.55
C ARG A 137 5.08 -13.22 -10.32
N LEU A 138 4.72 -14.36 -9.80
CA LEU A 138 5.42 -15.03 -8.73
C LEU A 138 6.47 -15.96 -9.35
N ASP A 139 7.75 -15.65 -9.18
CA ASP A 139 8.81 -16.46 -9.78
C ASP A 139 8.83 -17.86 -9.12
N ASN A 140 9.10 -18.89 -9.95
CA ASN A 140 9.09 -20.30 -9.55
C ASN A 140 7.76 -20.80 -8.96
N SER A 141 6.65 -20.15 -9.29
CA SER A 141 5.32 -20.52 -8.78
C SER A 141 4.64 -21.65 -9.53
N GLN A 142 5.35 -22.35 -10.40
CA GLN A 142 4.84 -23.55 -11.08
C GLN A 142 4.44 -24.64 -10.07
N GLU A 143 5.15 -24.72 -8.96
CA GLU A 143 4.85 -25.56 -7.80
C GLU A 143 4.56 -24.65 -6.58
N ILE A 144 3.36 -24.08 -6.52
CA ILE A 144 2.97 -23.24 -5.38
C ILE A 144 2.90 -24.07 -4.11
N SER A 145 3.66 -23.70 -3.10
CA SER A 145 3.60 -24.34 -1.80
C SER A 145 2.28 -24.02 -1.07
N SER A 146 1.75 -24.99 -0.33
CA SER A 146 0.59 -24.79 0.53
C SER A 146 0.81 -23.66 1.53
N SER A 147 2.05 -23.41 1.94
CA SER A 147 2.41 -22.35 2.88
C SER A 147 2.19 -20.96 2.26
N PHE A 148 2.51 -20.75 0.98
CA PHE A 148 2.25 -19.50 0.27
C PHE A 148 0.73 -19.21 0.14
N ILE A 149 -0.06 -20.23 -0.19
CA ILE A 149 -1.52 -20.10 -0.28
C ILE A 149 -2.12 -19.76 1.09
N ASN A 150 -1.65 -20.43 2.14
CA ASN A 150 -2.06 -20.13 3.51
C ASN A 150 -1.69 -18.70 3.92
N GLN A 151 -0.57 -18.18 3.42
CA GLN A 151 -0.16 -16.80 3.64
C GLN A 151 -1.13 -15.81 2.98
N ILE A 152 -1.47 -15.98 1.69
CA ILE A 152 -2.47 -15.14 1.03
C ILE A 152 -3.80 -15.20 1.79
N LYS A 153 -4.23 -16.40 2.18
CA LYS A 153 -5.47 -16.59 2.94
C LYS A 153 -5.44 -15.86 4.31
N ALA A 154 -4.32 -15.92 4.99
CA ALA A 154 -4.15 -15.27 6.30
C ALA A 154 -4.19 -13.74 6.22
N TYR A 155 -3.80 -13.16 5.08
CA TYR A 155 -3.79 -11.70 4.86
C TYR A 155 -4.99 -11.21 4.06
N HIS A 156 -5.87 -12.10 3.59
CA HIS A 156 -7.01 -11.72 2.75
C HIS A 156 -7.89 -10.63 3.40
N LYS A 157 -8.12 -10.72 4.71
CA LYS A 157 -8.87 -9.68 5.45
C LYS A 157 -8.20 -8.29 5.40
N CYS A 158 -6.88 -8.24 5.40
CA CYS A 158 -6.15 -6.98 5.25
C CYS A 158 -6.34 -6.41 3.85
N LEU A 159 -6.34 -7.28 2.82
CA LEU A 159 -6.51 -6.89 1.41
C LEU A 159 -7.91 -6.32 1.10
N GLN A 160 -8.91 -6.56 1.95
CA GLN A 160 -10.26 -6.01 1.83
C GLN A 160 -10.37 -4.54 2.28
N SER A 161 -9.26 -3.90 2.62
CA SER A 161 -9.24 -2.50 3.05
C SER A 161 -8.97 -1.58 1.86
N ASP A 162 -9.70 -0.48 1.80
CA ASP A 162 -9.47 0.64 0.89
C ASP A 162 -8.09 1.33 1.04
N LEU A 163 -7.32 0.94 2.06
CA LEU A 163 -5.96 1.42 2.34
C LEU A 163 -4.88 0.50 1.75
N MET A 164 -5.28 -0.66 1.26
CA MET A 164 -4.39 -1.62 0.59
C MET A 164 -4.51 -1.47 -0.94
N ALA A 165 -3.49 -1.95 -1.64
CA ALA A 165 -3.53 -2.00 -3.10
C ALA A 165 -4.63 -2.98 -3.56
N ASP A 166 -5.51 -2.50 -4.44
CA ASP A 166 -6.64 -3.27 -4.95
C ASP A 166 -6.15 -4.54 -5.67
N THR A 167 -6.61 -5.69 -5.20
CA THR A 167 -6.26 -7.01 -5.74
C THR A 167 -7.52 -7.68 -6.25
N PHE A 168 -7.54 -8.05 -7.54
CA PHE A 168 -8.73 -8.57 -8.21
C PHE A 168 -8.77 -10.08 -8.30
N GLY A 169 -7.63 -10.75 -8.37
CA GLY A 169 -7.62 -12.18 -8.55
C GLY A 169 -6.27 -12.77 -8.89
N ILE A 170 -6.33 -13.97 -9.42
CA ILE A 170 -5.15 -14.78 -9.79
C ILE A 170 -5.33 -15.25 -11.23
N THR A 171 -4.24 -15.29 -11.98
CA THR A 171 -4.15 -15.90 -13.31
C THR A 171 -2.90 -16.77 -13.40
N LYS A 172 -2.78 -17.52 -14.48
CA LYS A 172 -1.62 -18.34 -14.80
C LYS A 172 -1.11 -17.98 -16.19
N ASP A 173 0.16 -17.60 -16.29
CA ASP A 173 0.78 -17.24 -17.54
C ASP A 173 1.05 -18.46 -18.45
N PRO A 174 1.35 -18.26 -19.74
CA PRO A 174 1.67 -19.37 -20.65
C PRO A 174 2.90 -20.19 -20.26
N THR A 175 3.77 -19.66 -19.39
CA THR A 175 4.94 -20.37 -18.84
C THR A 175 4.64 -21.13 -17.55
N SER A 176 3.36 -21.23 -17.20
CA SER A 176 2.84 -21.90 -16.01
C SER A 176 3.17 -21.24 -14.67
N ASN A 177 3.60 -19.98 -14.67
CA ASN A 177 3.74 -19.22 -13.43
C ASN A 177 2.42 -18.52 -13.06
N TYR A 178 2.12 -18.46 -11.78
CA TYR A 178 0.96 -17.76 -11.28
C TYR A 178 1.26 -16.25 -11.14
N MET A 179 0.23 -15.45 -11.40
CA MET A 179 0.29 -14.01 -11.30
C MET A 179 -0.87 -13.47 -10.47
N ILE A 180 -0.58 -12.51 -9.60
CA ILE A 180 -1.59 -11.74 -8.88
C ILE A 180 -2.01 -10.57 -9.75
N ILE A 181 -3.31 -10.37 -9.91
CA ILE A 181 -3.89 -9.28 -10.69
C ILE A 181 -4.27 -8.16 -9.75
N MET A 182 -3.69 -6.98 -10.00
CA MET A 182 -3.85 -5.80 -9.15
C MET A 182 -4.23 -4.59 -9.99
N LYS A 183 -4.81 -3.56 -9.37
CA LYS A 183 -4.97 -2.25 -10.02
C LYS A 183 -3.62 -1.73 -10.48
N TYR A 184 -3.56 -1.14 -11.68
CA TYR A 184 -2.38 -0.46 -12.17
C TYR A 184 -2.35 0.98 -11.66
N TYR A 185 -1.36 1.30 -10.84
CA TYR A 185 -1.14 2.64 -10.31
C TYR A 185 -0.21 3.41 -11.25
N LYS A 186 -0.75 4.35 -12.02
CA LYS A 186 0.00 5.08 -13.08
C LYS A 186 1.17 5.89 -12.52
N ASN A 187 1.05 6.38 -11.30
CA ASN A 187 2.14 7.09 -10.63
C ASN A 187 3.23 6.15 -10.09
N GLY A 188 3.01 4.83 -10.18
CA GLY A 188 3.94 3.84 -9.70
C GLY A 188 4.06 3.83 -8.17
N ASN A 189 5.24 3.50 -7.66
CA ASN A 189 5.53 3.54 -6.23
C ASN A 189 6.01 4.92 -5.76
N LEU A 190 6.16 5.10 -4.45
CA LEU A 190 6.59 6.35 -3.84
C LEU A 190 7.90 6.87 -4.45
N TYR A 191 8.89 6.02 -4.71
CA TYR A 191 10.15 6.46 -5.30
C TYR A 191 9.97 7.04 -6.70
N GLN A 192 9.19 6.35 -7.54
CA GLN A 192 8.88 6.81 -8.90
C GLN A 192 8.05 8.10 -8.90
N TYR A 193 7.20 8.27 -7.89
CA TYR A 193 6.44 9.50 -7.71
C TYR A 193 7.34 10.66 -7.28
N LEU A 194 8.22 10.46 -6.29
CA LEU A 194 9.18 11.47 -5.83
C LEU A 194 10.15 11.86 -6.94
N ASP A 195 10.67 10.88 -7.70
CA ASP A 195 11.57 11.14 -8.84
C ASP A 195 10.91 12.05 -9.90
N ARG A 196 9.58 11.94 -10.11
CA ARG A 196 8.84 12.79 -11.06
C ARG A 196 8.42 14.15 -10.52
N SER A 197 8.20 14.26 -9.22
CA SER A 197 7.76 15.49 -8.54
C SER A 197 8.91 16.33 -7.99
N ASN A 198 10.15 16.12 -8.45
CA ASN A 198 11.38 16.73 -7.90
C ASN A 198 11.61 16.45 -6.40
N GLY A 199 10.96 15.43 -5.86
CA GLY A 199 11.21 14.88 -4.53
C GLY A 199 10.61 15.68 -3.36
N ILE A 200 10.21 16.93 -3.54
CA ILE A 200 9.77 17.79 -2.44
C ILE A 200 8.27 18.05 -2.49
N LEU A 201 7.61 17.71 -1.40
CA LEU A 201 6.16 17.84 -1.20
C LEU A 201 5.86 18.87 -0.10
N SER A 202 4.67 19.49 -0.13
CA SER A 202 4.18 20.31 0.97
C SER A 202 4.00 19.48 2.24
N TRP A 203 4.15 20.10 3.41
CA TRP A 203 4.02 19.38 4.68
C TRP A 203 2.61 18.82 4.89
N ILE A 204 1.57 19.51 4.45
CA ILE A 204 0.22 18.98 4.56
C ILE A 204 0.03 17.71 3.75
N ASN A 205 0.56 17.66 2.51
CA ASN A 205 0.49 16.47 1.68
C ASN A 205 1.29 15.30 2.29
N ILE A 206 2.42 15.58 2.93
CA ILE A 206 3.23 14.58 3.64
C ILE A 206 2.43 13.99 4.80
N ILE A 207 1.88 14.85 5.68
CA ILE A 207 1.16 14.43 6.89
C ILE A 207 -0.08 13.60 6.51
N ASP A 208 -0.85 14.06 5.53
CA ASP A 208 -2.07 13.37 5.09
C ASP A 208 -1.77 12.02 4.45
N THR A 209 -0.71 11.94 3.62
CA THR A 209 -0.26 10.66 3.05
C THR A 209 0.19 9.68 4.14
N LEU A 210 0.96 10.17 5.12
CA LEU A 210 1.41 9.35 6.24
C LEU A 210 0.24 8.90 7.11
N TRP A 211 -0.79 9.73 7.27
CA TRP A 211 -2.00 9.33 7.97
C TRP A 211 -2.71 8.15 7.27
N GLY A 212 -2.85 8.20 5.96
CA GLY A 212 -3.37 7.07 5.18
C GLY A 212 -2.55 5.78 5.37
N ILE A 213 -1.21 5.89 5.35
CA ILE A 213 -0.31 4.75 5.56
C ILE A 213 -0.43 4.22 7.00
N ALA A 214 -0.49 5.11 8.02
CA ALA A 214 -0.63 4.71 9.43
C ALA A 214 -1.97 3.97 9.68
N ARG A 215 -3.08 4.44 9.09
CA ARG A 215 -4.37 3.76 9.13
C ARG A 215 -4.32 2.36 8.52
N GLY A 216 -3.65 2.22 7.37
CA GLY A 216 -3.45 0.92 6.73
C GLY A 216 -2.62 -0.03 7.60
N LEU A 217 -1.55 0.47 8.21
CA LEU A 217 -0.69 -0.30 9.09
C LEU A 217 -1.41 -0.71 10.39
N GLU A 218 -2.21 0.20 10.97
CA GLU A 218 -3.08 -0.11 12.12
C GLU A 218 -4.02 -1.28 11.80
N LYS A 219 -4.62 -1.30 10.62
CA LYS A 219 -5.53 -2.39 10.23
C LYS A 219 -4.80 -3.72 10.10
N ILE A 220 -3.57 -3.72 9.56
CA ILE A 220 -2.73 -4.92 9.50
C ILE A 220 -2.41 -5.42 10.92
N HIS A 221 -1.99 -4.51 11.81
CA HIS A 221 -1.62 -4.85 13.18
C HIS A 221 -2.82 -5.29 14.03
N ALA A 222 -4.00 -4.71 13.84
CA ALA A 222 -5.23 -5.10 14.51
C ALA A 222 -5.67 -6.54 14.18
N GLU A 223 -5.33 -7.05 13.00
CA GLU A 223 -5.54 -8.46 12.62
C GLU A 223 -4.41 -9.38 13.14
N GLY A 224 -3.54 -8.89 14.03
CA GLY A 224 -2.40 -9.63 14.57
C GLY A 224 -1.35 -9.95 13.52
N LYS A 225 -1.24 -9.15 12.46
CA LYS A 225 -0.30 -9.35 11.36
C LYS A 225 0.81 -8.31 11.39
N VAL A 226 1.90 -8.63 10.72
CA VAL A 226 3.08 -7.76 10.53
C VAL A 226 3.32 -7.63 9.03
N HIS A 227 3.55 -6.42 8.55
CA HIS A 227 3.80 -6.19 7.11
C HIS A 227 5.15 -6.78 6.67
N ARG A 228 6.20 -6.60 7.48
CA ARG A 228 7.57 -7.12 7.32
C ARG A 228 8.39 -6.53 6.16
N ASN A 229 7.75 -5.93 5.18
CA ASN A 229 8.40 -5.40 3.98
C ASN A 229 7.87 -4.00 3.63
N LEU A 230 7.66 -3.15 4.63
CA LEU A 230 7.17 -1.79 4.46
C LEU A 230 8.31 -0.89 3.98
N HIS A 231 8.24 -0.40 2.76
CA HIS A 231 9.22 0.52 2.15
C HIS A 231 8.61 1.27 0.98
N GLY A 232 9.26 2.33 0.51
CA GLY A 232 8.72 3.19 -0.55
C GLY A 232 8.38 2.48 -1.87
N GLY A 233 8.99 1.33 -2.15
CA GLY A 233 8.66 0.49 -3.31
C GLY A 233 7.30 -0.21 -3.21
N ASN A 234 6.79 -0.40 -1.98
CA ASN A 234 5.50 -1.03 -1.68
C ASN A 234 4.41 -0.02 -1.29
N LEU A 235 4.66 1.25 -1.51
CA LEU A 235 3.69 2.34 -1.38
C LEU A 235 3.30 2.79 -2.80
N LEU A 236 2.11 2.40 -3.25
CA LEU A 236 1.62 2.69 -4.60
C LEU A 236 0.79 3.96 -4.60
N VAL A 237 1.09 4.87 -5.53
CA VAL A 237 0.47 6.21 -5.59
C VAL A 237 -0.61 6.25 -6.66
N ASP A 238 -1.84 6.60 -6.28
CA ASP A 238 -2.97 6.70 -7.21
C ASP A 238 -2.84 7.94 -8.13
N GLU A 239 -3.64 7.98 -9.21
CA GLU A 239 -3.51 8.96 -10.28
C GLU A 239 -3.74 10.40 -9.85
N LYS A 240 -4.68 10.63 -8.94
CA LYS A 240 -5.17 11.97 -8.66
C LYS A 240 -4.44 12.68 -7.52
N PHE A 241 -4.03 11.95 -6.48
CA PHE A 241 -3.44 12.55 -5.29
C PHE A 241 -2.48 11.59 -4.60
N LEU A 242 -1.42 12.13 -4.00
CA LEU A 242 -0.53 11.40 -3.10
C LEU A 242 -1.30 10.79 -1.91
N ILE A 243 -2.37 11.46 -1.48
CA ILE A 243 -3.34 11.02 -0.45
C ILE A 243 -3.92 9.63 -0.75
N GLY A 244 -4.03 9.27 -2.03
CA GLY A 244 -4.45 7.93 -2.49
C GLY A 244 -3.35 6.86 -2.41
N THR A 245 -2.30 7.04 -1.62
CA THR A 245 -1.25 6.03 -1.45
C THR A 245 -1.79 4.77 -0.81
N ARG A 246 -1.48 3.62 -1.44
CA ARG A 246 -1.93 2.28 -1.01
C ARG A 246 -0.74 1.44 -0.60
N ILE A 247 -0.89 0.67 0.49
CA ILE A 247 0.11 -0.30 0.91
C ILE A 247 -0.05 -1.55 0.04
N ALA A 248 1.05 -1.98 -0.58
CA ALA A 248 1.10 -3.18 -1.40
C ALA A 248 1.94 -4.29 -0.73
N ASP A 249 1.85 -5.49 -1.27
CA ASP A 249 2.64 -6.66 -0.86
C ASP A 249 2.44 -7.12 0.60
N VAL A 250 1.29 -6.82 1.16
CA VAL A 250 0.92 -7.27 2.51
C VAL A 250 0.88 -8.80 2.55
N GLY A 251 1.72 -9.39 3.38
CA GLY A 251 1.81 -10.84 3.53
C GLY A 251 2.50 -11.58 2.39
N LEU A 252 2.96 -10.87 1.36
CA LEU A 252 3.74 -11.46 0.28
C LEU A 252 5.22 -11.38 0.63
N HIS A 253 5.69 -12.36 1.39
CA HIS A 253 7.10 -12.49 1.72
C HIS A 253 7.72 -13.46 0.71
N GLY A 254 8.87 -13.09 0.15
CA GLY A 254 9.54 -13.89 -0.86
C GLY A 254 10.02 -15.26 -0.36
N PRO A 255 10.67 -16.02 -1.25
CA PRO A 255 11.14 -17.38 -0.98
C PRO A 255 12.12 -17.49 0.21
N CYS A 256 12.62 -16.38 0.72
CA CYS A 256 13.50 -16.33 1.90
C CYS A 256 12.89 -16.94 3.17
N TYR A 257 11.56 -16.96 3.25
CA TYR A 257 10.86 -17.61 4.38
C TYR A 257 10.75 -19.13 4.27
N TYR A 258 11.07 -19.70 3.12
CA TYR A 258 10.88 -21.12 2.84
C TYR A 258 12.17 -21.94 2.98
N HIS A 259 13.31 -21.29 3.21
CA HIS A 259 14.55 -21.99 3.52
C HIS A 259 14.69 -22.18 5.04
N GLU A 260 15.14 -23.36 5.44
CA GLU A 260 15.42 -23.75 6.84
C GLU A 260 16.41 -22.81 7.53
N ASN A 261 17.18 -22.05 6.77
CA ASN A 261 18.04 -20.97 7.25
C ASN A 261 17.20 -19.68 7.27
N LYS A 262 17.07 -19.06 8.45
CA LYS A 262 16.34 -17.80 8.73
C LYS A 262 17.00 -16.59 8.05
N SER A 263 17.13 -16.60 6.71
CA SER A 263 17.72 -15.48 5.98
C SER A 263 16.83 -14.24 6.09
N ILE A 264 17.42 -13.10 6.47
CA ILE A 264 16.75 -11.81 6.53
C ILE A 264 16.51 -11.34 5.10
N CYS A 265 15.25 -10.98 4.79
CA CYS A 265 14.85 -10.47 3.48
C CYS A 265 14.21 -9.12 3.59
N GLY A 266 14.56 -8.19 2.71
CA GLY A 266 13.96 -6.87 2.66
C GLY A 266 14.83 -5.85 1.95
N VAL A 267 14.52 -4.59 2.18
CA VAL A 267 15.30 -3.42 1.75
C VAL A 267 16.06 -2.90 2.96
N LEU A 268 17.37 -3.11 2.99
CA LEU A 268 18.22 -2.90 4.17
C LEU A 268 17.94 -1.60 4.96
N PRO A 269 17.81 -0.41 4.36
CA PRO A 269 17.51 0.82 5.10
C PRO A 269 16.24 0.81 5.95
N TYR A 270 15.28 -0.05 5.63
CA TYR A 270 13.97 -0.13 6.28
C TYR A 270 13.87 -1.25 7.32
N ILE A 271 14.92 -2.07 7.44
CA ILE A 271 14.94 -3.19 8.37
C ILE A 271 15.36 -2.68 9.75
N ALA A 272 14.55 -2.99 10.75
CA ALA A 272 14.80 -2.57 12.12
C ALA A 272 16.05 -3.20 12.72
N PRO A 273 16.77 -2.50 13.63
CA PRO A 273 18.03 -2.99 14.21
C PRO A 273 17.93 -4.36 14.88
N GLU A 274 16.84 -4.64 15.59
CA GLU A 274 16.61 -5.93 16.24
C GLU A 274 16.49 -7.06 15.23
N VAL A 275 15.85 -6.79 14.07
CA VAL A 275 15.74 -7.78 12.99
C VAL A 275 17.11 -8.03 12.35
N LEU A 276 17.91 -6.97 12.14
CA LEU A 276 19.30 -7.12 11.66
C LEU A 276 20.19 -7.91 12.61
N ARG A 277 19.86 -7.93 13.92
CA ARG A 277 20.51 -8.74 14.94
C ARG A 277 19.97 -10.18 15.02
N GLY A 278 18.99 -10.54 14.17
CA GLY A 278 18.44 -11.89 14.05
C GLY A 278 17.14 -12.14 14.83
N GLU A 279 16.51 -11.10 15.39
CA GLU A 279 15.18 -11.23 15.99
C GLU A 279 14.09 -11.34 14.90
N ASP A 280 12.93 -11.87 15.27
CA ASP A 280 11.79 -11.96 14.38
C ASP A 280 11.16 -10.58 14.10
N TYR A 281 10.57 -10.42 12.92
CA TYR A 281 9.78 -9.23 12.60
C TYR A 281 8.59 -9.08 13.54
N SER A 282 8.34 -7.87 14.00
CA SER A 282 7.25 -7.50 14.90
C SER A 282 6.48 -6.30 14.37
N THR A 283 5.36 -5.94 14.99
CA THR A 283 4.66 -4.69 14.70
C THR A 283 5.56 -3.47 14.92
N ALA A 284 6.46 -3.53 15.92
CA ALA A 284 7.43 -2.46 16.17
C ALA A 284 8.49 -2.34 15.05
N SER A 285 8.84 -3.43 14.37
CA SER A 285 9.74 -3.35 13.22
C SER A 285 9.10 -2.66 12.01
N ASP A 286 7.78 -2.79 11.81
CA ASP A 286 7.05 -2.02 10.81
C ASP A 286 7.03 -0.52 11.15
N ILE A 287 6.96 -0.17 12.45
CA ILE A 287 7.02 1.23 12.89
C ILE A 287 8.40 1.85 12.63
N TYR A 288 9.47 1.08 12.80
CA TYR A 288 10.80 1.52 12.37
C TYR A 288 10.82 1.86 10.88
N SER A 289 10.30 0.97 10.05
CA SER A 289 10.17 1.20 8.60
C SER A 289 9.35 2.45 8.29
N PHE A 290 8.27 2.69 9.05
CA PHE A 290 7.46 3.91 8.94
C PHE A 290 8.26 5.18 9.26
N GLY A 291 9.13 5.17 10.28
CA GLY A 291 10.05 6.28 10.59
C GLY A 291 11.01 6.58 9.44
N ILE A 292 11.53 5.56 8.78
CA ILE A 292 12.38 5.73 7.57
C ILE A 292 11.57 6.29 6.38
N ILE A 293 10.28 5.92 6.25
CA ILE A 293 9.37 6.52 5.25
C ILE A 293 9.11 7.99 5.57
N MET A 294 8.93 8.36 6.85
CA MET A 294 8.80 9.76 7.26
C MET A 294 10.01 10.59 6.81
N ASN A 295 11.22 10.08 7.00
CA ASN A 295 12.44 10.74 6.53
C ASN A 295 12.50 10.82 4.99
N THR A 296 12.07 9.77 4.28
CA THR A 296 11.98 9.78 2.82
C THR A 296 11.07 10.90 2.31
N PHE A 297 9.94 11.13 2.97
CA PHE A 297 9.04 12.23 2.63
C PHE A 297 9.62 13.60 2.98
N SER A 298 10.27 13.75 4.15
CA SER A 298 10.82 15.03 4.57
C SER A 298 11.99 15.48 3.69
N THR A 299 12.84 14.55 3.26
CA THR A 299 14.02 14.83 2.44
C THR A 299 13.74 14.81 0.94
N GLY A 300 12.68 14.12 0.50
CA GLY A 300 12.45 13.77 -0.90
C GLY A 300 13.49 12.80 -1.48
N LYS A 301 14.35 12.22 -0.64
CA LYS A 301 15.45 11.34 -1.05
C LYS A 301 15.22 9.92 -0.55
N ARG A 302 15.76 8.96 -1.29
CA ARG A 302 15.77 7.57 -0.84
C ARG A 302 16.74 7.42 0.35
N PRO A 303 16.43 6.60 1.37
CA PRO A 303 17.28 6.50 2.55
C PRO A 303 18.66 5.93 2.20
N TRP A 304 19.72 6.49 2.79
CA TRP A 304 21.10 6.04 2.57
C TRP A 304 21.50 5.98 1.08
N TYR A 305 20.98 6.88 0.23
CA TYR A 305 21.18 6.86 -1.22
C TYR A 305 22.65 7.03 -1.63
N ASN A 306 23.46 7.61 -0.77
CA ASN A 306 24.85 8.02 -1.03
C ASN A 306 25.90 6.99 -0.60
N ARG A 307 25.49 5.79 -0.15
CA ARG A 307 26.40 4.73 0.29
C ARG A 307 25.91 3.34 -0.09
N ALA A 308 26.82 2.36 -0.05
CA ALA A 308 26.50 0.95 -0.30
C ALA A 308 25.52 0.39 0.75
N HIS A 309 24.59 -0.45 0.30
CA HIS A 309 23.68 -1.20 1.18
C HIS A 309 24.29 -2.57 1.47
N ASP A 310 25.29 -2.58 2.34
CA ASP A 310 26.14 -3.70 2.70
C ASP A 310 26.14 -3.97 4.23
N ILE A 311 27.02 -4.87 4.68
CA ILE A 311 27.18 -5.20 6.10
C ILE A 311 27.60 -3.99 6.95
N ASN A 312 28.33 -3.01 6.39
CA ASN A 312 28.75 -1.84 7.13
C ASN A 312 27.56 -0.93 7.41
N LEU A 313 26.64 -0.76 6.45
CA LEU A 313 25.40 -0.03 6.70
C LEU A 313 24.55 -0.76 7.75
N ALA A 314 24.44 -2.09 7.68
CA ALA A 314 23.70 -2.85 8.69
C ALA A 314 24.25 -2.65 10.10
N LYS A 315 25.59 -2.66 10.25
CA LYS A 315 26.26 -2.36 11.52
C LYS A 315 25.99 -0.94 11.99
N SER A 316 26.14 0.06 11.10
CA SER A 316 25.84 1.47 11.42
C SER A 316 24.40 1.65 11.95
N ILE A 317 23.41 1.01 11.32
CA ILE A 317 22.00 1.03 11.78
C ILE A 317 21.88 0.40 13.17
N CYS A 318 22.54 -0.73 13.41
CA CYS A 318 22.56 -1.40 14.71
C CYS A 318 23.25 -0.55 15.80
N ASP A 319 24.27 0.23 15.42
CA ASP A 319 25.02 1.13 16.29
C ASP A 319 24.35 2.50 16.45
N ASP A 320 23.07 2.60 16.10
CA ASP A 320 22.20 3.78 16.25
C ASP A 320 22.52 4.96 15.31
N GLU A 321 23.25 4.72 14.21
CA GLU A 321 23.37 5.72 13.16
C GLU A 321 22.00 5.92 12.49
N ARG A 322 21.56 7.17 12.37
CA ARG A 322 20.27 7.53 11.78
C ARG A 322 20.46 8.53 10.63
N LEU A 323 19.40 8.64 9.82
CA LEU A 323 19.35 9.58 8.71
C LEU A 323 19.29 11.03 9.22
N GLU A 324 19.85 11.94 8.44
CA GLU A 324 19.78 13.36 8.71
C GLU A 324 18.35 13.89 8.63
N ILE A 325 17.98 14.79 9.54
CA ILE A 325 16.70 15.48 9.58
C ILE A 325 16.88 16.87 8.98
N PRO A 326 16.15 17.22 7.89
CA PRO A 326 16.26 18.55 7.30
C PRO A 326 15.88 19.68 8.28
N GLU A 327 16.55 20.83 8.18
CA GLU A 327 16.30 21.98 9.05
C GLU A 327 14.90 22.61 8.90
N ASP A 328 14.25 22.39 7.75
CA ASP A 328 12.87 22.83 7.49
C ASP A 328 11.80 21.88 8.05
N THR A 329 12.22 20.78 8.72
CA THR A 329 11.29 19.81 9.31
C THR A 329 10.62 20.40 10.56
N PRO A 330 9.26 20.39 10.66
CA PRO A 330 8.58 20.80 11.88
C PRO A 330 9.03 19.95 13.08
N LYS A 331 9.19 20.58 14.23
CA LYS A 331 9.72 19.89 15.43
C LYS A 331 8.84 18.72 15.85
N PHE A 332 7.51 18.91 15.89
CA PHE A 332 6.58 17.85 16.22
C PHE A 332 6.71 16.63 15.31
N TYR A 333 6.97 16.86 14.01
CA TYR A 333 7.18 15.79 13.03
C TYR A 333 8.51 15.08 13.26
N ALA A 334 9.59 15.83 13.49
CA ALA A 334 10.91 15.29 13.77
C ALA A 334 10.91 14.42 15.04
N GLU A 335 10.22 14.85 16.10
CA GLU A 335 10.09 14.12 17.36
C GLU A 335 9.35 12.77 17.15
N LEU A 336 8.25 12.76 16.42
CA LEU A 336 7.52 11.51 16.11
C LEU A 336 8.36 10.57 15.24
N MET A 337 9.05 11.13 14.25
CA MET A 337 9.93 10.35 13.37
C MET A 337 11.07 9.68 14.19
N GLN A 338 11.68 10.44 15.13
CA GLN A 338 12.73 9.91 16.01
C GLN A 338 12.20 8.80 16.94
N GLN A 339 10.97 8.94 17.45
CA GLN A 339 10.34 7.88 18.23
C GLN A 339 10.10 6.62 17.38
N CYS A 340 9.68 6.78 16.12
CA CYS A 340 9.42 5.63 15.23
C CYS A 340 10.67 4.80 14.97
N TRP A 341 11.84 5.41 14.85
CA TRP A 341 13.08 4.69 14.56
C TRP A 341 14.02 4.53 15.77
N ASP A 342 13.48 4.62 16.99
CA ASP A 342 14.25 4.33 18.23
C ASP A 342 14.87 2.94 18.14
N ASN A 343 16.10 2.81 18.67
CA ASN A 343 16.81 1.53 18.66
C ASN A 343 16.14 0.47 19.55
N ASP A 344 15.43 0.91 20.59
CA ASP A 344 14.61 0.06 21.46
C ASP A 344 13.19 -0.06 20.87
N PRO A 345 12.77 -1.25 20.37
CA PRO A 345 11.43 -1.44 19.82
C PRO A 345 10.30 -1.14 20.82
N GLY A 346 10.56 -1.26 22.13
CA GLY A 346 9.58 -0.98 23.19
C GLY A 346 9.28 0.51 23.38
N LYS A 347 10.12 1.40 22.81
CA LYS A 347 9.89 2.86 22.86
C LYS A 347 9.17 3.39 21.62
N ARG A 348 9.06 2.60 20.57
CA ARG A 348 8.37 3.01 19.35
C ARG A 348 6.86 3.08 19.57
N PRO A 349 6.16 4.07 18.98
CA PRO A 349 4.71 4.16 19.06
C PRO A 349 4.03 2.97 18.36
N THR A 350 2.75 2.77 18.65
CA THR A 350 1.92 1.82 17.91
C THR A 350 1.36 2.46 16.62
N ALA A 351 0.92 1.65 15.66
CA ALA A 351 0.25 2.15 14.45
C ALA A 351 -1.05 2.91 14.80
N SER A 352 -1.77 2.48 15.85
CA SER A 352 -2.96 3.19 16.34
C SER A 352 -2.60 4.57 16.88
N TYR A 353 -1.53 4.70 17.66
CA TYR A 353 -1.03 6.01 18.10
C TYR A 353 -0.63 6.91 16.92
N LEU A 354 0.03 6.36 15.89
CA LEU A 354 0.38 7.12 14.69
C LEU A 354 -0.87 7.62 13.95
N ASN A 355 -1.88 6.75 13.78
CA ASN A 355 -3.14 7.12 13.15
C ASN A 355 -3.83 8.27 13.91
N GLU A 356 -3.97 8.15 15.24
CA GLU A 356 -4.57 9.18 16.07
C GLU A 356 -3.77 10.51 15.99
N LYS A 357 -2.45 10.44 16.12
CA LYS A 357 -1.59 11.61 16.17
C LYS A 357 -1.54 12.38 14.86
N LEU A 358 -1.42 11.68 13.74
CA LEU A 358 -1.42 12.31 12.41
C LEU A 358 -2.80 12.89 12.07
N GLY A 359 -3.89 12.23 12.47
CA GLY A 359 -5.26 12.77 12.33
C GLY A 359 -5.48 14.02 13.18
N GLU A 360 -4.94 14.06 14.41
CA GLU A 360 -4.94 15.25 15.26
C GLU A 360 -4.21 16.42 14.57
N TRP A 361 -3.03 16.18 14.00
CA TRP A 361 -2.28 17.22 13.30
C TRP A 361 -3.03 17.77 12.09
N ILE A 362 -3.66 16.92 11.29
CA ILE A 362 -4.48 17.36 10.15
C ILE A 362 -5.62 18.27 10.64
N THR A 363 -6.31 17.88 11.71
CA THR A 363 -7.38 18.69 12.30
C THR A 363 -6.86 20.05 12.77
N LEU A 364 -5.75 20.08 13.49
CA LEU A 364 -5.15 21.33 13.99
C LEU A 364 -4.64 22.25 12.86
N ILE A 365 -4.19 21.68 11.75
CA ILE A 365 -3.69 22.43 10.60
C ILE A 365 -4.82 22.97 9.73
N CYS A 366 -5.87 22.17 9.47
CA CYS A 366 -6.93 22.50 8.52
C CYS A 366 -8.12 23.25 9.14
N ASP A 367 -8.53 22.90 10.36
CA ASP A 367 -9.78 23.39 10.98
C ASP A 367 -9.55 24.64 11.86
N ASN A 368 -8.45 25.33 11.75
CA ASN A 368 -7.96 26.25 12.76
C ASN A 368 -8.71 27.60 12.85
N PRO A 369 -9.58 27.80 13.83
CA PRO A 369 -9.88 29.12 14.38
C PRO A 369 -8.96 29.49 15.58
N ASN A 370 -8.24 28.55 16.18
CA ASN A 370 -7.41 28.82 17.37
C ASN A 370 -5.94 28.49 17.08
N PRO A 371 -5.01 29.47 17.27
CA PRO A 371 -3.57 29.23 17.15
C PRO A 371 -3.15 28.10 18.08
N SER A 372 -2.39 27.13 17.56
CA SER A 372 -1.77 26.05 18.33
C SER A 372 -0.28 26.02 18.04
N GLU A 373 0.51 25.50 18.96
CA GLU A 373 1.96 25.37 18.77
C GLU A 373 2.27 24.55 17.50
N ILE A 374 1.48 23.50 17.23
CA ILE A 374 1.59 22.66 16.02
C ILE A 374 1.31 23.46 14.75
N PHE A 375 0.26 24.31 14.75
CA PHE A 375 -0.06 25.16 13.61
C PHE A 375 1.04 26.19 13.33
N ASP A 376 1.59 26.80 14.38
CA ASP A 376 2.66 27.80 14.27
C ASP A 376 3.94 27.16 13.70
N GLU A 377 4.36 26.00 14.23
CA GLU A 377 5.50 25.25 13.71
C GLU A 377 5.29 24.80 12.28
N TYR A 378 4.10 24.26 11.96
CA TYR A 378 3.71 23.89 10.61
C TYR A 378 3.80 25.07 9.65
N SER A 379 3.22 26.21 10.01
CA SER A 379 3.17 27.40 9.15
C SER A 379 4.57 27.92 8.81
N ILE A 380 5.48 27.90 9.78
CA ILE A 380 6.89 28.29 9.57
C ILE A 380 7.58 27.29 8.62
N ALA A 381 7.41 26.01 8.86
CA ALA A 381 8.01 24.95 8.05
C ALA A 381 7.45 24.94 6.63
N GLU A 382 6.12 25.08 6.47
CA GLU A 382 5.47 25.13 5.15
C GLU A 382 5.93 26.33 4.34
N ASN A 383 6.05 27.51 4.94
CA ASN A 383 6.57 28.67 4.24
C ASN A 383 8.01 28.45 3.72
N ARG A 384 8.89 27.85 4.53
CA ARG A 384 10.25 27.48 4.10
C ARG A 384 10.20 26.45 2.96
N ARG A 385 9.35 25.44 3.09
CA ARG A 385 9.15 24.38 2.10
C ARG A 385 8.68 24.94 0.76
N GLN A 386 7.73 25.87 0.75
CA GLN A 386 7.22 26.51 -0.46
C GLN A 386 8.32 27.33 -1.18
N ILE A 387 9.21 27.97 -0.44
CA ILE A 387 10.38 28.65 -1.03
C ILE A 387 11.28 27.64 -1.73
N ILE A 388 11.59 26.51 -1.09
CA ILE A 388 12.41 25.44 -1.68
C ILE A 388 11.74 24.89 -2.95
N ILE A 389 10.44 24.59 -2.89
CA ILE A 389 9.67 24.10 -4.04
C ILE A 389 9.73 25.10 -5.21
N SER A 390 9.58 26.40 -4.93
CA SER A 390 9.63 27.43 -5.99
C SER A 390 11.01 27.56 -6.65
N GLN A 391 12.08 27.25 -5.93
CA GLN A 391 13.45 27.33 -6.44
C GLN A 391 13.88 26.09 -7.25
N LEU A 392 13.19 24.96 -7.05
CA LEU A 392 13.51 23.69 -7.72
C LEU A 392 12.87 23.54 -9.11
N SER A 393 11.93 24.41 -9.47
CA SER A 393 11.20 24.33 -10.75
C SER A 393 12.09 24.34 -12.00
N ASP A 394 13.36 24.73 -11.89
CA ASP A 394 14.30 24.88 -13.01
C ASP A 394 15.47 23.87 -13.05
N LYS A 395 15.60 22.98 -12.06
CA LYS A 395 16.74 22.05 -11.99
C LYS A 395 16.29 20.64 -11.61
N ASN A 396 16.10 19.77 -12.59
CA ASN A 396 16.03 18.32 -12.41
C ASN A 396 17.39 17.77 -11.91
N THR A 397 17.74 18.00 -10.66
CA THR A 397 18.95 17.41 -10.06
C THR A 397 18.53 16.37 -9.03
N HIS A 398 18.23 15.16 -9.51
CA HIS A 398 18.15 14.02 -8.60
C HIS A 398 19.54 13.72 -8.04
N PRO A 399 19.67 13.43 -6.74
CA PRO A 399 20.94 13.03 -6.18
C PRO A 399 21.42 11.74 -6.83
N GLU A 400 22.73 11.67 -7.10
CA GLU A 400 23.34 10.46 -7.63
C GLU A 400 23.20 9.32 -6.60
N ILE A 401 22.63 8.21 -7.04
CA ILE A 401 22.44 7.04 -6.21
C ILE A 401 23.69 6.17 -6.28
N HIS A 402 24.22 5.78 -5.12
CA HIS A 402 25.37 4.88 -5.07
C HIS A 402 25.08 3.58 -5.81
N PRO A 403 26.02 3.04 -6.65
CA PRO A 403 25.76 1.85 -7.46
C PRO A 403 25.33 0.60 -6.67
N GLU A 404 25.75 0.51 -5.41
CA GLU A 404 25.40 -0.59 -4.50
C GLU A 404 24.27 -0.23 -3.52
N ALA A 405 23.52 0.85 -3.76
CA ALA A 405 22.31 1.17 -3.02
C ALA A 405 21.10 0.50 -3.69
N TYR A 406 20.53 -0.49 -3.04
CA TYR A 406 19.42 -1.30 -3.58
C TYR A 406 18.12 -1.02 -2.82
N TYR A 407 17.05 -0.72 -3.57
CA TYR A 407 15.71 -0.40 -3.03
C TYR A 407 14.62 -1.42 -3.44
N THR A 408 15.07 -2.59 -3.88
CA THR A 408 14.21 -3.75 -4.09
C THR A 408 14.47 -4.77 -2.99
N SER A 409 13.40 -5.40 -2.50
CA SER A 409 13.49 -6.44 -1.48
C SER A 409 14.32 -7.62 -1.99
N ARG A 410 15.28 -8.07 -1.20
CA ARG A 410 16.20 -9.16 -1.53
C ARG A 410 16.68 -9.89 -0.28
N PRO A 411 17.16 -11.15 -0.41
CA PRO A 411 17.89 -11.80 0.67
C PRO A 411 19.18 -11.04 1.01
N LEU A 412 19.46 -10.88 2.30
CA LEU A 412 20.66 -10.20 2.79
C LEU A 412 21.70 -11.23 3.25
N TRP A 413 22.20 -12.02 2.29
CA TRP A 413 23.12 -13.13 2.53
C TRP A 413 24.39 -12.75 3.33
N PHE A 414 24.78 -11.49 3.28
CA PHE A 414 25.94 -10.98 4.02
C PHE A 414 25.68 -10.83 5.54
N LEU A 415 24.44 -11.06 5.99
CA LEU A 415 24.05 -11.10 7.40
C LEU A 415 23.95 -12.53 7.93
N ASP A 416 24.00 -13.53 7.05
CA ASP A 416 23.99 -14.92 7.47
C ASP A 416 25.34 -15.24 8.17
N PRO A 417 25.33 -15.93 9.33
CA PRO A 417 26.53 -16.23 10.12
C PRO A 417 27.51 -17.19 9.43
#